data_6b35c2643e231d498502f5d78025b15a
#
_entry.id   6b35c2643e231d498502f5d78025b15a
#
_cell.length_a   1.000
_cell.length_b   1.000
_cell.length_c   1.000
_cell.angle_alpha   90.00
_cell.angle_beta   90.00
_cell.angle_gamma   90.00
#
_symmetry.space_group_name_H-M   'P 1'
#
loop_
_entity.id
_entity.type
_entity.pdbx_description
1 polymer ?
#
loop_
_entity_poly.entity_id
_entity_poly.type
_entity_poly.pdbx_seq_one_letter_code
_entity_poly.pdbx_strand_id
1 'polypeptide(L)'
;RGLGDVYKRQVYSTLHICWGAQAGLYYHYGIQKHKLKEKLSGIYNHTILDPHHPLMRGFDDTFCIPHSRYTGVREDDIRRNSALEILAVSELAGVAIVTNKSGRQVFVMGHAEYDRDTLASEYFRDENKGINPKVPYNYFPNDDASLTPPMVWRSNATLLFTNWLNYYVYQATPYDLQDLLEKYPH
;
A
#
# COMPACT_ATOMS: atom_id res chain seq x y z
N ARG A 1 -21.55 -7.83 1.72
CA ARG A 1 -21.24 -9.27 1.51
C ARG A 1 -21.02 -9.64 0.03
N GLY A 2 -21.70 -9.01 -0.94
CA GLY A 2 -21.61 -9.39 -2.37
C GLY A 2 -20.25 -9.18 -3.04
N LEU A 3 -19.55 -8.09 -2.74
CA LEU A 3 -18.22 -7.81 -3.33
C LEU A 3 -17.13 -8.80 -2.87
N GLY A 4 -17.15 -9.25 -1.62
CA GLY A 4 -16.15 -10.20 -1.10
C GLY A 4 -16.23 -11.60 -1.72
N ASP A 5 -17.42 -12.07 -2.11
CA ASP A 5 -17.60 -13.38 -2.74
C ASP A 5 -17.25 -13.33 -4.24
N VAL A 6 -17.48 -12.20 -4.89
CA VAL A 6 -17.03 -11.93 -6.27
C VAL A 6 -15.50 -11.93 -6.32
N TYR A 7 -14.83 -11.29 -5.36
CA TYR A 7 -13.37 -11.26 -5.25
C TYR A 7 -12.73 -12.66 -5.18
N LYS A 8 -13.27 -13.55 -4.37
CA LYS A 8 -12.70 -14.90 -4.19
C LYS A 8 -12.79 -15.78 -5.42
N ARG A 9 -13.70 -15.48 -6.34
CA ARG A 9 -14.02 -16.35 -7.49
C ARG A 9 -13.57 -15.78 -8.85
N GLN A 10 -13.39 -14.46 -8.96
CA GLN A 10 -13.14 -13.79 -10.24
C GLN A 10 -11.77 -13.12 -10.35
N VAL A 11 -11.08 -12.92 -9.24
CA VAL A 11 -9.78 -12.23 -9.20
C VAL A 11 -8.75 -13.14 -8.57
N TYR A 12 -7.63 -13.33 -9.25
CA TYR A 12 -6.57 -14.21 -8.76
C TYR A 12 -5.78 -13.57 -7.62
N SER A 13 -5.40 -12.31 -7.75
CA SER A 13 -4.68 -11.56 -6.73
C SER A 13 -5.33 -10.20 -6.47
N THR A 14 -5.22 -9.71 -5.24
CA THR A 14 -5.74 -8.41 -4.82
C THR A 14 -4.66 -7.57 -4.16
N LEU A 15 -4.62 -6.29 -4.49
CA LEU A 15 -3.77 -5.30 -3.83
C LEU A 15 -4.69 -4.29 -3.12
N HIS A 16 -4.56 -4.21 -1.81
CA HIS A 16 -5.37 -3.35 -0.95
C HIS A 16 -4.52 -2.15 -0.48
N ILE A 17 -5.10 -0.95 -0.49
CA ILE A 17 -4.38 0.29 -0.16
C ILE A 17 -5.02 0.96 1.06
N CYS A 18 -4.18 1.43 1.97
CA CYS A 18 -4.48 2.26 3.15
C CYS A 18 -5.64 1.70 3.99
N TRP A 19 -6.78 2.40 4.02
CA TRP A 19 -7.96 1.93 4.73
C TRP A 19 -8.46 0.58 4.21
N GLY A 20 -8.42 0.37 2.89
CA GLY A 20 -8.75 -0.91 2.26
C GLY A 20 -7.82 -2.03 2.71
N ALA A 21 -6.52 -1.74 2.90
CA ALA A 21 -5.56 -2.70 3.43
C ALA A 21 -5.89 -3.10 4.87
N GLN A 22 -6.20 -2.13 5.74
CA GLN A 22 -6.61 -2.41 7.12
C GLN A 22 -7.93 -3.19 7.19
N ALA A 23 -8.91 -2.83 6.34
CA ALA A 23 -10.18 -3.54 6.23
C ALA A 23 -9.99 -4.98 5.73
N GLY A 24 -9.11 -5.19 4.74
CA GLY A 24 -8.77 -6.51 4.23
C GLY A 24 -8.06 -7.38 5.26
N LEU A 25 -7.08 -6.84 5.99
CA LEU A 25 -6.39 -7.54 7.08
C LEU A 25 -7.37 -7.94 8.20
N TYR A 26 -8.31 -7.06 8.54
CA TYR A 26 -9.34 -7.39 9.53
C TYR A 26 -10.28 -8.49 9.02
N TYR A 27 -10.79 -8.34 7.79
CA TYR A 27 -11.78 -9.25 7.22
C TYR A 27 -11.23 -10.67 7.03
N HIS A 28 -9.99 -10.79 6.52
CA HIS A 28 -9.41 -12.09 6.17
C HIS A 28 -8.64 -12.74 7.32
N TYR A 29 -8.05 -11.93 8.22
CA TYR A 29 -7.09 -12.41 9.22
C TYR A 29 -7.40 -11.98 10.66
N GLY A 30 -8.46 -11.21 10.88
CA GLY A 30 -8.84 -10.72 12.21
C GLY A 30 -7.91 -9.65 12.79
N ILE A 31 -6.98 -9.11 12.00
CA ILE A 31 -6.02 -8.10 12.45
C ILE A 31 -6.75 -6.79 12.76
N GLN A 32 -6.71 -6.36 14.02
CA GLN A 32 -7.41 -5.17 14.48
C GLN A 32 -6.65 -3.90 14.11
N LYS A 33 -7.38 -2.88 13.63
CA LYS A 33 -6.82 -1.54 13.52
C LYS A 33 -6.89 -0.83 14.87
N HIS A 34 -5.95 0.06 15.14
CA HIS A 34 -5.96 0.95 16.30
C HIS A 34 -5.87 2.41 15.86
N LYS A 35 -6.42 3.30 16.67
CA LYS A 35 -6.33 4.74 16.43
C LYS A 35 -4.91 5.22 16.75
N LEU A 36 -4.36 6.04 15.88
CA LEU A 36 -3.09 6.74 16.11
C LEU A 36 -3.31 7.93 17.05
N LYS A 37 -2.25 8.38 17.70
CA LYS A 37 -2.30 9.57 18.58
C LYS A 37 -2.66 10.83 17.78
N GLU A 38 -2.16 10.93 16.55
CA GLU A 38 -2.42 12.03 15.62
C GLU A 38 -2.49 11.50 14.18
N LYS A 39 -2.94 12.35 13.24
CA LYS A 39 -2.93 12.03 11.80
C LYS A 39 -1.50 11.79 11.35
N LEU A 40 -1.26 10.63 10.77
CA LEU A 40 -0.03 10.35 10.05
C LEU A 40 -0.20 10.90 8.63
N SER A 41 0.46 12.03 8.33
CA SER A 41 0.41 12.69 7.01
C SER A 41 1.81 13.08 6.59
N GLY A 42 2.23 12.69 5.38
CA GLY A 42 3.57 13.02 4.87
C GLY A 42 4.23 11.89 4.09
N ILE A 43 5.52 12.07 3.81
CA ILE A 43 6.39 11.13 3.12
C ILE A 43 7.27 10.44 4.15
N TYR A 44 7.14 9.12 4.24
CA TYR A 44 7.88 8.32 5.22
C TYR A 44 8.84 7.38 4.52
N ASN A 45 10.02 7.22 5.11
CA ASN A 45 11.00 6.23 4.67
C ASN A 45 10.65 4.86 5.27
N HIS A 46 10.83 3.82 4.46
CA HIS A 46 10.54 2.44 4.79
C HIS A 46 11.76 1.57 4.53
N THR A 47 12.00 0.62 5.41
CA THR A 47 13.05 -0.40 5.27
C THR A 47 12.42 -1.70 4.78
N ILE A 48 13.05 -2.34 3.79
CA ILE A 48 12.64 -3.64 3.30
C ILE A 48 13.17 -4.72 4.24
N LEU A 49 12.31 -5.67 4.61
CA LEU A 49 12.66 -6.79 5.49
C LEU A 49 13.07 -8.04 4.72
N ASP A 50 12.52 -8.24 3.52
CA ASP A 50 12.91 -9.32 2.60
C ASP A 50 13.16 -8.75 1.19
N PRO A 51 14.43 -8.46 0.84
CA PRO A 51 14.80 -7.95 -0.47
C PRO A 51 14.69 -8.99 -1.59
N HIS A 52 14.57 -10.28 -1.24
CA HIS A 52 14.43 -11.37 -2.22
C HIS A 52 12.97 -11.64 -2.59
N HIS A 53 12.02 -11.09 -1.86
CA HIS A 53 10.60 -11.26 -2.16
C HIS A 53 10.26 -10.63 -3.54
N PRO A 54 9.50 -11.32 -4.41
CA PRO A 54 9.21 -10.84 -5.77
C PRO A 54 8.60 -9.44 -5.83
N LEU A 55 7.76 -9.04 -4.86
CA LEU A 55 7.21 -7.68 -4.79
C LEU A 55 8.27 -6.60 -4.56
N MET A 56 9.38 -6.94 -3.93
CA MET A 56 10.47 -6.00 -3.59
C MET A 56 11.59 -5.98 -4.62
N ARG A 57 11.45 -6.74 -5.70
CA ARG A 57 12.48 -6.81 -6.74
C ARG A 57 12.74 -5.45 -7.39
N GLY A 58 13.99 -5.03 -7.40
CA GLY A 58 14.45 -3.76 -7.96
C GLY A 58 14.31 -2.56 -7.03
N PHE A 59 13.79 -2.75 -5.81
CA PHE A 59 13.84 -1.72 -4.79
C PHE A 59 15.24 -1.60 -4.20
N ASP A 60 15.58 -0.40 -3.75
CA ASP A 60 16.71 -0.16 -2.83
C ASP A 60 16.35 -0.67 -1.42
N ASP A 61 17.33 -0.75 -0.51
CA ASP A 61 17.13 -1.20 0.88
C ASP A 61 16.08 -0.36 1.62
N THR A 62 15.93 0.88 1.19
CA THR A 62 14.93 1.83 1.70
C THR A 62 14.19 2.53 0.57
N PHE A 63 12.93 2.90 0.82
CA PHE A 63 12.10 3.63 -0.13
C PHE A 63 11.09 4.53 0.56
N CYS A 64 10.59 5.53 -0.15
CA CYS A 64 9.58 6.45 0.36
C CYS A 64 8.21 6.18 -0.27
N ILE A 65 7.16 6.25 0.56
CA ILE A 65 5.76 6.38 0.10
C ILE A 65 4.98 7.37 0.97
N PRO A 66 3.95 8.04 0.40
CA PRO A 66 3.05 8.90 1.15
C PRO A 66 2.17 8.11 2.13
N HIS A 67 1.86 8.74 3.26
CA HIS A 67 0.81 8.29 4.17
C HIS A 67 -0.16 9.43 4.47
N SER A 68 -1.46 9.09 4.64
CA SER A 68 -2.50 9.98 5.13
C SER A 68 -3.56 9.16 5.86
N ARG A 69 -3.40 8.96 7.17
CA ARG A 69 -4.29 8.09 7.95
C ARG A 69 -4.33 8.42 9.44
N TYR A 70 -5.44 8.06 10.08
CA TYR A 70 -5.67 8.17 11.53
C TYR A 70 -5.56 6.84 12.27
N THR A 71 -5.37 5.74 11.53
CA THR A 71 -5.35 4.38 12.08
C THR A 71 -4.16 3.59 11.54
N GLY A 72 -3.78 2.54 12.25
CA GLY A 72 -2.73 1.62 11.86
C GLY A 72 -3.01 0.21 12.37
N VAL A 73 -2.15 -0.72 12.02
CA VAL A 73 -2.11 -2.09 12.53
C VAL A 73 -0.84 -2.30 13.35
N ARG A 74 -0.90 -3.21 14.32
CA ARG A 74 0.27 -3.53 15.14
C ARG A 74 1.10 -4.60 14.44
N GLU A 75 2.39 -4.40 14.41
CA GLU A 75 3.35 -5.35 13.83
C GLU A 75 3.26 -6.72 14.51
N ASP A 76 3.17 -6.74 15.84
CA ASP A 76 3.05 -7.98 16.62
C ASP A 76 1.80 -8.81 16.25
N ASP A 77 0.69 -8.15 15.95
CA ASP A 77 -0.55 -8.86 15.57
C ASP A 77 -0.38 -9.56 14.22
N ILE A 78 0.33 -8.91 13.29
CA ILE A 78 0.65 -9.51 11.99
C ILE A 78 1.64 -10.65 12.15
N ARG A 79 2.74 -10.47 12.93
CA ARG A 79 3.77 -11.49 13.13
C ARG A 79 3.25 -12.76 13.83
N ARG A 80 2.21 -12.66 14.65
CA ARG A 80 1.54 -13.82 15.27
C ARG A 80 0.73 -14.63 14.27
N ASN A 81 0.36 -14.07 13.12
CA ASN A 81 -0.40 -14.78 12.09
C ASN A 81 0.54 -15.43 11.07
N SER A 82 0.68 -16.75 11.15
CA SER A 82 1.61 -17.52 10.31
C SER A 82 1.29 -17.50 8.81
N ALA A 83 0.10 -17.02 8.41
CA ALA A 83 -0.28 -16.87 7.00
C ALA A 83 0.18 -15.54 6.39
N LEU A 84 0.64 -14.59 7.23
CA LEU A 84 1.06 -13.27 6.80
C LEU A 84 2.58 -13.10 6.88
N GLU A 85 3.08 -12.18 6.07
CA GLU A 85 4.48 -11.79 6.01
C GLU A 85 4.58 -10.27 5.87
N ILE A 86 5.45 -9.64 6.66
CA ILE A 86 5.72 -8.20 6.58
C ILE A 86 6.93 -8.00 5.68
N LEU A 87 6.75 -7.27 4.60
CA LEU A 87 7.81 -7.00 3.62
C LEU A 87 8.53 -5.68 3.85
N ALA A 88 7.84 -4.69 4.41
CA ALA A 88 8.44 -3.39 4.70
C ALA A 88 7.82 -2.73 5.93
N VAL A 89 8.66 -2.01 6.66
CA VAL A 89 8.28 -1.24 7.85
C VAL A 89 8.91 0.15 7.82
N SER A 90 8.34 1.08 8.58
CA SER A 90 8.90 2.38 8.86
C SER A 90 8.99 2.58 10.36
N GLU A 91 10.09 3.16 10.83
CA GLU A 91 10.25 3.51 12.24
C GLU A 91 9.15 4.49 12.72
N LEU A 92 8.77 5.45 11.87
CA LEU A 92 7.77 6.46 12.19
C LEU A 92 6.34 6.07 11.78
N ALA A 93 6.19 5.37 10.66
CA ALA A 93 4.87 5.02 10.11
C ALA A 93 4.42 3.59 10.45
N GLY A 94 5.29 2.76 11.04
CA GLY A 94 5.00 1.38 11.38
C GLY A 94 4.96 0.46 10.17
N VAL A 95 4.10 -0.57 10.20
CA VAL A 95 3.96 -1.54 9.11
C VAL A 95 3.55 -0.84 7.81
N ALA A 96 4.24 -1.16 6.71
CA ALA A 96 4.02 -0.54 5.42
C ALA A 96 3.45 -1.50 4.37
N ILE A 97 4.09 -2.65 4.16
CA ILE A 97 3.66 -3.64 3.17
C ILE A 97 3.58 -5.01 3.84
N VAL A 98 2.43 -5.66 3.68
CA VAL A 98 2.16 -7.02 4.14
C VAL A 98 1.63 -7.84 2.97
N THR A 99 2.02 -9.10 2.89
CA THR A 99 1.44 -10.07 1.96
C THR A 99 1.02 -11.33 2.68
N ASN A 100 0.12 -12.10 2.09
CA ASN A 100 -0.04 -13.48 2.51
C ASN A 100 0.98 -14.37 1.78
N LYS A 101 1.33 -15.51 2.37
CA LYS A 101 2.37 -16.42 1.82
C LYS A 101 2.12 -16.91 0.40
N SER A 102 0.88 -16.89 -0.07
CA SER A 102 0.55 -17.25 -1.45
C SER A 102 0.73 -16.08 -2.44
N GLY A 103 1.01 -14.85 -1.96
CA GLY A 103 1.08 -13.63 -2.80
C GLY A 103 -0.26 -13.17 -3.36
N ARG A 104 -1.36 -13.88 -3.06
CA ARG A 104 -2.69 -13.54 -3.61
C ARG A 104 -3.34 -12.31 -2.98
N GLN A 105 -2.83 -11.87 -1.84
CA GLN A 105 -3.34 -10.69 -1.13
C GLN A 105 -2.16 -9.84 -0.67
N VAL A 106 -2.11 -8.62 -1.16
CA VAL A 106 -1.10 -7.61 -0.82
C VAL A 106 -1.79 -6.45 -0.12
N PHE A 107 -1.22 -5.98 0.98
CA PHE A 107 -1.76 -4.90 1.81
C PHE A 107 -0.71 -3.82 1.96
N VAL A 108 -0.98 -2.64 1.40
CA VAL A 108 -0.09 -1.47 1.43
C VAL A 108 -0.72 -0.40 2.31
N MET A 109 -0.07 -0.04 3.43
CA MET A 109 -0.63 0.91 4.41
C MET A 109 -0.48 2.36 3.98
N GLY A 110 0.42 2.66 3.05
CA GLY A 110 0.62 3.98 2.46
C GLY A 110 -0.11 4.12 1.12
N HIS A 111 0.11 5.26 0.49
CA HIS A 111 -0.52 5.66 -0.77
C HIS A 111 0.53 5.81 -1.88
N ALA A 112 1.03 4.68 -2.38
CA ALA A 112 1.99 4.69 -3.49
C ALA A 112 1.39 5.30 -4.77
N GLU A 113 0.07 5.29 -4.91
CA GLU A 113 -0.70 5.82 -6.04
C GLU A 113 -0.87 7.35 -6.03
N TYR A 114 -0.51 8.04 -4.95
CA TYR A 114 -0.73 9.48 -4.85
C TYR A 114 0.06 10.27 -5.90
N ASP A 115 -0.62 11.24 -6.51
CA ASP A 115 0.04 12.28 -7.28
C ASP A 115 0.78 13.28 -6.38
N ARG A 116 1.69 14.07 -6.99
CA ARG A 116 2.53 15.03 -6.30
C ARG A 116 1.74 15.91 -5.32
N ASP A 117 0.59 16.42 -5.76
CA ASP A 117 -0.16 17.46 -5.06
C ASP A 117 -1.30 16.93 -4.17
N THR A 118 -1.43 15.59 -4.07
CA THR A 118 -2.55 15.00 -3.32
C THR A 118 -2.50 15.36 -1.83
N LEU A 119 -1.33 15.21 -1.18
CA LEU A 119 -1.18 15.60 0.23
C LEU A 119 -1.32 17.11 0.46
N ALA A 120 -0.87 17.95 -0.49
CA ALA A 120 -1.09 19.39 -0.44
C ALA A 120 -2.58 19.73 -0.48
N SER A 121 -3.31 19.08 -1.39
CA SER A 121 -4.77 19.26 -1.50
C SER A 121 -5.50 18.84 -0.23
N GLU A 122 -5.08 17.76 0.42
CA GLU A 122 -5.62 17.34 1.71
C GLU A 122 -5.29 18.35 2.83
N TYR A 123 -4.06 18.83 2.87
CA TYR A 123 -3.59 19.80 3.86
C TYR A 123 -4.40 21.11 3.77
N PHE A 124 -4.46 21.72 2.59
CA PHE A 124 -5.21 22.98 2.39
C PHE A 124 -6.72 22.80 2.57
N ARG A 125 -7.28 21.65 2.17
CA ARG A 125 -8.68 21.33 2.48
C ARG A 125 -8.96 21.33 3.98
N ASP A 126 -8.08 20.72 4.77
CA ASP A 126 -8.23 20.60 6.21
C ASP A 126 -7.97 21.97 6.91
N GLU A 127 -7.04 22.79 6.41
CA GLU A 127 -6.85 24.20 6.82
C GLU A 127 -8.11 25.03 6.58
N ASN A 128 -8.66 24.98 5.36
CA ASN A 128 -9.86 25.73 5.00
C ASN A 128 -11.10 25.33 5.83
N LYS A 129 -11.10 24.13 6.40
CA LYS A 129 -12.14 23.68 7.35
C LYS A 129 -11.88 24.09 8.79
N GLY A 130 -10.79 24.81 9.08
CA GLY A 130 -10.41 25.21 10.43
C GLY A 130 -9.92 24.07 11.33
N ILE A 131 -9.50 22.95 10.74
CA ILE A 131 -9.01 21.77 11.49
C ILE A 131 -7.58 22.02 12.03
N ASN A 132 -6.88 23.02 11.51
CA ASN A 132 -5.50 23.36 11.86
C ASN A 132 -4.55 22.14 11.76
N PRO A 133 -4.42 21.52 10.56
CA PRO A 133 -3.61 20.33 10.36
C PRO A 133 -2.12 20.66 10.55
N LYS A 134 -1.35 19.70 11.01
CA LYS A 134 0.12 19.79 10.94
C LYS A 134 0.56 19.74 9.48
N VAL A 135 1.63 20.47 9.16
CA VAL A 135 2.31 20.37 7.86
C VAL A 135 2.67 18.90 7.61
N PRO A 136 2.38 18.33 6.42
CA PRO A 136 2.71 16.93 6.12
C PRO A 136 4.22 16.70 6.23
N TYR A 137 4.60 15.68 7.02
CA TYR A 137 5.99 15.34 7.33
C TYR A 137 6.82 15.10 6.06
N ASN A 138 7.99 15.72 5.97
CA ASN A 138 8.96 15.57 4.90
C ASN A 138 8.36 15.70 3.47
N TYR A 139 7.38 16.59 3.32
CA TYR A 139 6.66 16.76 2.06
C TYR A 139 6.93 18.11 1.39
N PHE A 140 6.72 19.22 2.07
CA PHE A 140 7.08 20.53 1.55
C PHE A 140 8.57 20.85 1.84
N PRO A 141 9.30 21.43 0.88
CA PRO A 141 10.65 21.90 1.14
C PRO A 141 10.66 22.91 2.32
N ASN A 142 11.51 22.67 3.32
CA ASN A 142 11.63 23.51 4.54
C ASN A 142 10.31 23.67 5.32
N ASP A 143 9.36 22.73 5.20
CA ASP A 143 8.00 22.82 5.74
C ASP A 143 7.20 24.03 5.24
N ASP A 144 7.60 24.65 4.14
CA ASP A 144 6.95 25.78 3.51
C ASP A 144 5.90 25.32 2.49
N ALA A 145 4.63 25.43 2.87
CA ALA A 145 3.49 25.00 2.04
C ALA A 145 3.28 25.85 0.77
N SER A 146 4.01 26.97 0.63
CA SER A 146 4.00 27.77 -0.62
C SER A 146 4.90 27.19 -1.70
N LEU A 147 5.82 26.27 -1.33
CA LEU A 147 6.77 25.65 -2.25
C LEU A 147 6.21 24.34 -2.83
N THR A 148 6.58 24.07 -4.09
CA THR A 148 6.18 22.83 -4.77
C THR A 148 6.90 21.62 -4.14
N PRO A 149 6.16 20.59 -3.68
CA PRO A 149 6.77 19.41 -3.09
C PRO A 149 7.50 18.56 -4.15
N PRO A 150 8.65 17.93 -3.81
CA PRO A 150 9.33 17.02 -4.70
C PRO A 150 8.55 15.69 -4.81
N MET A 151 8.59 15.06 -5.98
CA MET A 151 8.03 13.71 -6.21
C MET A 151 9.12 12.66 -6.00
N VAL A 152 9.17 12.03 -4.83
CA VAL A 152 10.27 11.11 -4.44
C VAL A 152 9.82 9.65 -4.31
N TRP A 153 8.58 9.30 -4.66
CA TRP A 153 8.04 7.93 -4.51
C TRP A 153 7.59 7.28 -5.82
N ARG A 154 7.54 8.01 -6.95
CA ARG A 154 6.98 7.51 -8.22
C ARG A 154 7.70 6.24 -8.73
N SER A 155 9.01 6.20 -8.68
CA SER A 155 9.79 5.04 -9.15
C SER A 155 9.46 3.79 -8.34
N ASN A 156 9.44 3.91 -7.01
CA ASN A 156 9.11 2.82 -6.10
C ASN A 156 7.65 2.37 -6.23
N ALA A 157 6.72 3.31 -6.42
CA ALA A 157 5.32 3.01 -6.71
C ALA A 157 5.19 2.21 -8.02
N THR A 158 5.88 2.63 -9.08
CA THR A 158 5.90 1.92 -10.36
C THR A 158 6.44 0.50 -10.19
N LEU A 159 7.53 0.31 -9.46
CA LEU A 159 8.08 -1.01 -9.17
C LEU A 159 7.07 -1.88 -8.42
N LEU A 160 6.44 -1.36 -7.35
CA LEU A 160 5.46 -2.11 -6.57
C LEU A 160 4.31 -2.63 -7.44
N PHE A 161 3.68 -1.75 -8.21
CA PHE A 161 2.55 -2.13 -9.07
C PHE A 161 2.98 -3.05 -10.22
N THR A 162 4.12 -2.78 -10.84
CA THR A 162 4.65 -3.62 -11.92
C THR A 162 5.01 -5.01 -11.42
N ASN A 163 5.68 -5.13 -10.27
CA ASN A 163 6.01 -6.40 -9.65
C ASN A 163 4.74 -7.18 -9.28
N TRP A 164 3.75 -6.53 -8.67
CA TRP A 164 2.48 -7.16 -8.36
C TRP A 164 1.78 -7.69 -9.62
N LEU A 165 1.64 -6.86 -10.66
CA LEU A 165 1.03 -7.25 -11.93
C LEU A 165 1.79 -8.41 -12.58
N ASN A 166 3.12 -8.32 -12.64
CA ASN A 166 3.93 -9.33 -13.31
C ASN A 166 3.91 -10.67 -12.57
N TYR A 167 4.24 -10.69 -11.26
CA TYR A 167 4.46 -11.93 -10.53
C TYR A 167 3.18 -12.54 -9.96
N TYR A 168 2.17 -11.73 -9.62
CA TYR A 168 0.98 -12.19 -8.91
C TYR A 168 -0.32 -12.06 -9.71
N VAL A 169 -0.26 -11.45 -10.88
CA VAL A 169 -1.40 -11.41 -11.82
C VAL A 169 -1.06 -12.16 -13.08
N TYR A 170 -0.07 -11.71 -13.87
CA TYR A 170 0.23 -12.33 -15.17
C TYR A 170 0.81 -13.74 -15.05
N GLN A 171 1.85 -13.94 -14.24
CA GLN A 171 2.53 -15.21 -14.15
C GLN A 171 1.79 -16.25 -13.29
N ALA A 172 1.02 -15.78 -12.31
CA ALA A 172 0.36 -16.67 -11.35
C ALA A 172 -1.08 -17.02 -11.71
N THR A 173 -1.76 -16.22 -12.56
CA THR A 173 -3.13 -16.53 -12.97
C THR A 173 -3.14 -17.76 -13.88
N PRO A 174 -3.79 -18.88 -13.47
CA PRO A 174 -3.88 -20.05 -14.29
C PRO A 174 -4.78 -19.74 -15.49
N TYR A 175 -4.22 -19.87 -16.68
CA TYR A 175 -4.98 -19.65 -17.89
C TYR A 175 -4.44 -20.52 -19.04
N ASP A 176 -5.36 -21.14 -19.82
CA ASP A 176 -5.02 -21.94 -20.96
C ASP A 176 -5.20 -21.13 -22.24
N LEU A 177 -4.14 -21.06 -23.06
CA LEU A 177 -4.17 -20.40 -24.35
C LEU A 177 -5.17 -21.05 -25.32
N GLN A 178 -5.41 -22.36 -25.20
CA GLN A 178 -6.35 -23.08 -26.05
C GLN A 178 -7.80 -22.65 -25.79
N ASP A 179 -8.17 -22.38 -24.52
CA ASP A 179 -9.49 -21.86 -24.16
C ASP A 179 -9.78 -20.50 -24.82
N LEU A 180 -8.75 -19.70 -25.10
CA LEU A 180 -8.90 -18.42 -25.79
C LEU A 180 -9.13 -18.58 -27.29
N LEU A 181 -8.43 -19.52 -27.93
CA LEU A 181 -8.58 -19.79 -29.34
C LEU A 181 -9.96 -20.39 -29.67
N GLU A 182 -10.52 -21.19 -28.75
CA GLU A 182 -11.87 -21.74 -28.87
C GLU A 182 -12.96 -20.66 -28.67
N LYS A 183 -12.72 -19.68 -27.74
CA LYS A 183 -13.64 -18.59 -27.46
C LYS A 183 -13.64 -17.47 -28.50
N TYR A 184 -12.52 -17.28 -29.19
CA TYR A 184 -12.32 -16.22 -30.20
C TYR A 184 -11.66 -16.84 -31.45
N PRO A 185 -12.39 -17.69 -32.22
CA PRO A 185 -11.88 -18.20 -33.48
C PRO A 185 -11.71 -17.01 -34.43
N HIS A 186 -10.55 -16.91 -35.08
CA HIS A 186 -10.22 -15.87 -36.07
C HIS A 186 -11.14 -15.91 -37.27
#